data_db929d2f8004b8bdb5a59978f1b6fdb4
#
_entry.id   db929d2f8004b8bdb5a59978f1b6fdb4
#
_cell.length_a   1.000
_cell.length_b   1.000
_cell.length_c   1.000
_cell.angle_alpha   90.00
_cell.angle_beta   90.00
_cell.angle_gamma   90.00
#
_symmetry.space_group_name_H-M   'P 1'
#
loop_
_entity.id
_entity.type
_entity.pdbx_description
1 polymer ?
#
loop_
_entity_poly.entity_id
_entity_poly.type
_entity_poly.pdbx_seq_one_letter_code
_entity_poly.pdbx_strand_id
1 'polypeptide(L)'
;MNNTPVLEAKGLCKTYKVSGENSLFAKTFSAVRDVSFAVYPGETFGIVGESGCGKSTVAKLLMCLEKPTAGEVYFQGKRTDHLPEAQRRKLRPRFQMVFQDSGSSLNPRKRVGDLIREPMQYHHLGSVKEIDARVEELLSLVGLPAEMKNRYPHEFSGGQRQRICIAKALSLNPDVVVLDEPVSALDVSVQAQILNLLRDLQEKLNLTYLFIGHGLGAVHYLSSRIAVMYRGRIVEMGGSDALFDRPAHPYTKALLDAAPVADYALRSRQRVTLEGEVDREPPAGACPLYARCPYKAEDCLRFKGEMTAVTGDETHFSVCHRAWEG
;
A
#
# COMPACT_ATOMS: atom_id res chain seq x y z
N MET A 1 -21.32 11.84 9.11
CA MET A 1 -19.89 11.43 9.04
C MET A 1 -19.17 12.45 8.19
N ASN A 2 -18.02 12.97 8.63
CA ASN A 2 -17.24 13.94 7.84
C ASN A 2 -16.77 13.25 6.55
N ASN A 3 -17.32 13.68 5.41
CA ASN A 3 -17.06 13.09 4.09
C ASN A 3 -15.73 13.58 3.48
N THR A 4 -14.84 14.18 4.30
CA THR A 4 -13.55 14.71 3.85
C THR A 4 -12.49 13.62 3.93
N PRO A 5 -11.82 13.30 2.82
CA PRO A 5 -10.72 12.34 2.83
C PRO A 5 -9.60 12.77 3.78
N VAL A 6 -9.01 11.80 4.50
CA VAL A 6 -7.81 12.06 5.29
C VAL A 6 -6.58 12.14 4.39
N LEU A 7 -6.57 11.35 3.31
CA LEU A 7 -5.50 11.31 2.32
C LEU A 7 -6.10 11.24 0.92
N GLU A 8 -5.61 12.05 -0.02
CA GLU A 8 -6.13 12.06 -1.39
C GLU A 8 -4.99 12.24 -2.39
N ALA A 9 -5.04 11.44 -3.44
CA ALA A 9 -4.19 11.48 -4.61
C ALA A 9 -5.01 11.99 -5.81
N LYS A 10 -4.51 12.99 -6.54
CA LYS A 10 -5.16 13.51 -7.76
C LYS A 10 -4.18 13.51 -8.92
N GLY A 11 -4.41 12.66 -9.91
CA GLY A 11 -3.63 12.61 -11.14
C GLY A 11 -2.14 12.37 -10.93
N LEU A 12 -1.76 11.58 -9.90
CA LEU A 12 -0.35 11.39 -9.55
C LEU A 12 0.41 10.71 -10.68
N CYS A 13 1.52 11.35 -11.07
CA CYS A 13 2.49 10.81 -12.01
C CYS A 13 3.89 10.84 -11.41
N LYS A 14 4.68 9.80 -11.69
CA LYS A 14 6.11 9.75 -11.34
C LYS A 14 6.91 9.13 -12.46
N THR A 15 7.84 9.90 -13.00
CA THR A 15 8.77 9.47 -14.03
C THR A 15 10.20 9.62 -13.51
N TYR A 16 10.98 8.56 -13.64
CA TYR A 16 12.41 8.54 -13.31
C TYR A 16 13.25 8.63 -14.60
N LYS A 17 14.37 9.34 -14.52
CA LYS A 17 15.40 9.32 -15.56
C LYS A 17 16.29 8.12 -15.32
N VAL A 18 16.41 7.24 -16.31
CA VAL A 18 17.32 6.08 -16.25
C VAL A 18 18.55 6.46 -17.05
N SER A 19 19.69 6.64 -16.37
CA SER A 19 20.98 6.85 -17.02
C SER A 19 21.49 5.52 -17.56
N GLY A 20 21.47 5.33 -18.87
CA GLY A 20 22.15 4.20 -19.52
C GLY A 20 23.62 4.57 -19.79
N GLU A 21 24.56 3.68 -19.51
CA GLU A 21 25.99 3.89 -19.65
C GLU A 21 26.45 4.26 -21.08
N ASN A 22 25.61 4.12 -22.11
CA ASN A 22 25.98 4.35 -23.51
C ASN A 22 24.90 5.05 -24.37
N SER A 23 23.96 5.80 -23.77
CA SER A 23 22.91 6.44 -24.56
C SER A 23 22.95 7.96 -24.44
N LEU A 24 23.10 8.63 -25.59
CA LEU A 24 22.93 10.09 -25.76
C LEU A 24 21.55 10.60 -25.43
N PHE A 25 20.56 9.68 -25.24
CA PHE A 25 19.20 9.99 -24.84
C PHE A 25 18.89 9.31 -23.50
N ALA A 26 18.59 10.11 -22.47
CA ALA A 26 18.12 9.60 -21.19
C ALA A 26 16.79 8.84 -21.38
N LYS A 27 16.80 7.53 -21.18
CA LYS A 27 15.59 6.73 -21.09
C LYS A 27 14.77 7.17 -19.88
N THR A 28 13.47 7.32 -20.02
CA THR A 28 12.57 7.63 -18.89
C THR A 28 11.72 6.42 -18.57
N PHE A 29 11.53 6.17 -17.30
CA PHE A 29 10.65 5.12 -16.77
C PHE A 29 9.52 5.76 -15.97
N SER A 30 8.26 5.56 -16.38
CA SER A 30 7.09 6.05 -15.67
C SER A 30 6.58 5.00 -14.69
N ALA A 31 6.92 5.18 -13.41
CA ALA A 31 6.53 4.28 -12.33
C ALA A 31 5.07 4.49 -11.87
N VAL A 32 4.53 5.70 -11.98
CA VAL A 32 3.15 6.06 -11.65
C VAL A 32 2.58 6.91 -12.78
N ARG A 33 1.36 6.59 -13.21
CA ARG A 33 0.71 7.19 -14.40
C ARG A 33 -0.74 7.50 -14.07
N ASP A 34 -1.04 8.75 -13.75
CA ASP A 34 -2.40 9.26 -13.56
C ASP A 34 -3.19 8.48 -12.50
N VAL A 35 -2.62 8.38 -11.29
CA VAL A 35 -3.22 7.67 -10.16
C VAL A 35 -4.04 8.63 -9.32
N SER A 36 -5.34 8.32 -9.15
CA SER A 36 -6.26 9.12 -8.34
C SER A 36 -7.08 8.21 -7.43
N PHE A 37 -7.11 8.53 -6.13
CA PHE A 37 -7.97 7.89 -5.13
C PHE A 37 -8.03 8.72 -3.85
N ALA A 38 -9.00 8.40 -2.99
CA ALA A 38 -9.17 9.02 -1.69
C ALA A 38 -9.26 7.94 -0.60
N VAL A 39 -8.67 8.23 0.57
CA VAL A 39 -8.71 7.40 1.77
C VAL A 39 -9.46 8.18 2.85
N TYR A 40 -10.44 7.53 3.49
CA TYR A 40 -11.30 8.16 4.48
C TYR A 40 -10.88 7.79 5.91
N PRO A 41 -11.21 8.63 6.91
CA PRO A 41 -10.87 8.33 8.31
C PRO A 41 -11.43 6.99 8.77
N GLY A 42 -10.59 6.19 9.43
CA GLY A 42 -10.97 4.89 10.01
C GLY A 42 -11.04 3.73 9.01
N GLU A 43 -10.89 3.97 7.68
CA GLU A 43 -10.87 2.87 6.71
C GLU A 43 -9.47 2.26 6.55
N THR A 44 -9.43 1.05 6.05
CA THR A 44 -8.26 0.48 5.40
C THR A 44 -8.47 0.48 3.89
N PHE A 45 -7.64 1.25 3.19
CA PHE A 45 -7.60 1.27 1.72
C PHE A 45 -6.44 0.41 1.23
N GLY A 46 -6.74 -0.64 0.45
CA GLY A 46 -5.77 -1.57 -0.09
C GLY A 46 -5.25 -1.15 -1.47
N ILE A 47 -3.95 -1.33 -1.72
CA ILE A 47 -3.38 -1.26 -3.08
C ILE A 47 -2.68 -2.59 -3.37
N VAL A 48 -3.13 -3.27 -4.42
CA VAL A 48 -2.60 -4.58 -4.84
C VAL A 48 -2.06 -4.54 -6.27
N GLY A 49 -1.17 -5.46 -6.60
CA GLY A 49 -0.61 -5.63 -7.94
C GLY A 49 0.72 -6.35 -7.90
N GLU A 50 1.22 -6.76 -9.07
CA GLU A 50 2.54 -7.43 -9.21
C GLU A 50 3.68 -6.56 -8.67
N SER A 51 4.81 -7.22 -8.32
CA SER A 51 6.02 -6.49 -7.92
C SER A 51 6.47 -5.54 -9.04
N GLY A 52 6.94 -4.34 -8.68
CA GLY A 52 7.39 -3.33 -9.65
C GLY A 52 6.26 -2.53 -10.34
N CYS A 53 4.96 -2.78 -10.07
CA CYS A 53 3.88 -2.03 -10.71
C CYS A 53 3.71 -0.58 -10.22
N GLY A 54 4.48 -0.14 -9.20
CA GLY A 54 4.52 1.26 -8.74
C GLY A 54 3.90 1.51 -7.35
N LYS A 55 3.42 0.51 -6.62
CA LYS A 55 2.74 0.63 -5.31
C LYS A 55 3.57 1.40 -4.27
N SER A 56 4.80 0.96 -4.01
CA SER A 56 5.69 1.62 -3.04
C SER A 56 6.10 3.02 -3.50
N THR A 57 6.10 3.30 -4.81
CA THR A 57 6.29 4.66 -5.33
C THR A 57 5.08 5.54 -4.97
N VAL A 58 3.85 5.03 -5.12
CA VAL A 58 2.64 5.76 -4.69
C VAL A 58 2.72 6.07 -3.19
N ALA A 59 3.10 5.10 -2.34
CA ALA A 59 3.30 5.33 -0.91
C ALA A 59 4.29 6.46 -0.63
N LYS A 60 5.46 6.45 -1.28
CA LYS A 60 6.49 7.49 -1.12
C LYS A 60 6.01 8.87 -1.56
N LEU A 61 5.21 8.95 -2.63
CA LEU A 61 4.61 10.20 -3.08
C LEU A 61 3.62 10.75 -2.06
N LEU A 62 2.72 9.90 -1.55
CA LEU A 62 1.74 10.27 -0.53
C LEU A 62 2.39 10.72 0.78
N MET A 63 3.46 10.05 1.20
CA MET A 63 4.26 10.41 2.36
C MET A 63 5.14 11.66 2.13
N CYS A 64 5.08 12.27 0.95
CA CYS A 64 5.95 13.37 0.54
C CYS A 64 7.46 13.06 0.72
N LEU A 65 7.84 11.79 0.68
CA LEU A 65 9.25 11.34 0.67
C LEU A 65 9.89 11.58 -0.70
N GLU A 66 9.06 11.51 -1.75
CA GLU A 66 9.41 11.88 -3.12
C GLU A 66 8.44 12.92 -3.67
N LYS A 67 8.90 13.75 -4.60
CA LYS A 67 8.02 14.70 -5.30
C LYS A 67 7.38 14.02 -6.52
N PRO A 68 6.08 14.20 -6.75
CA PRO A 68 5.44 13.78 -7.99
C PRO A 68 6.03 14.56 -9.19
N THR A 69 6.00 13.97 -10.38
CA THR A 69 6.32 14.66 -11.63
C THR A 69 5.13 15.50 -12.09
N ALA A 70 3.90 15.04 -11.82
CA ALA A 70 2.65 15.76 -12.01
C ALA A 70 1.60 15.21 -11.01
N GLY A 71 0.50 15.95 -10.85
CA GLY A 71 -0.57 15.63 -9.92
C GLY A 71 -0.35 16.25 -8.54
N GLU A 72 -1.23 15.90 -7.61
CA GLU A 72 -1.35 16.57 -6.31
C GLU A 72 -1.60 15.56 -5.20
N VAL A 73 -1.05 15.83 -4.01
CA VAL A 73 -1.29 15.06 -2.77
C VAL A 73 -1.95 15.97 -1.75
N TYR A 74 -3.06 15.50 -1.18
CA TYR A 74 -3.77 16.21 -0.12
C TYR A 74 -3.81 15.40 1.16
N PHE A 75 -3.64 16.09 2.28
CA PHE A 75 -3.85 15.56 3.63
C PHE A 75 -4.87 16.42 4.34
N GLN A 76 -5.98 15.82 4.78
CA GLN A 76 -7.09 16.51 5.42
C GLN A 76 -7.52 17.78 4.66
N GLY A 77 -7.67 17.66 3.35
CA GLY A 77 -8.07 18.71 2.44
C GLY A 77 -6.99 19.77 2.13
N LYS A 78 -5.78 19.64 2.70
CA LYS A 78 -4.65 20.56 2.43
C LYS A 78 -3.64 19.91 1.50
N ARG A 79 -3.29 20.59 0.42
CA ARG A 79 -2.26 20.14 -0.51
C ARG A 79 -0.88 20.11 0.14
N THR A 80 -0.15 18.99 0.03
CA THR A 80 1.09 18.75 0.78
C THR A 80 2.34 18.54 -0.08
N ASP A 81 2.20 18.12 -1.35
CA ASP A 81 3.32 17.81 -2.26
C ASP A 81 4.24 19.01 -2.55
N HIS A 82 3.72 20.23 -2.50
CA HIS A 82 4.47 21.46 -2.78
C HIS A 82 5.06 22.12 -1.54
N LEU A 83 4.72 21.63 -0.33
CA LEU A 83 5.16 22.25 0.92
C LEU A 83 6.68 22.22 1.08
N PRO A 84 7.30 23.28 1.62
CA PRO A 84 8.71 23.28 2.00
C PRO A 84 8.97 22.26 3.13
N GLU A 85 10.21 21.78 3.22
CA GLU A 85 10.60 20.73 4.16
C GLU A 85 10.22 21.04 5.62
N ALA A 86 10.36 22.29 6.05
CA ALA A 86 10.01 22.71 7.41
C ALA A 86 8.51 22.49 7.74
N GLN A 87 7.62 22.68 6.75
CA GLN A 87 6.18 22.43 6.92
C GLN A 87 5.86 20.93 6.83
N ARG A 88 6.49 20.19 5.91
CA ARG A 88 6.36 18.73 5.81
C ARG A 88 6.80 18.04 7.10
N ARG A 89 7.89 18.51 7.74
CA ARG A 89 8.37 17.98 9.02
C ARG A 89 7.28 18.03 10.11
N LYS A 90 6.45 19.09 10.14
CA LYS A 90 5.35 19.21 11.10
C LYS A 90 4.19 18.23 10.82
N LEU A 91 4.05 17.75 9.59
CA LEU A 91 3.03 16.78 9.22
C LEU A 91 3.48 15.32 9.45
N ARG A 92 4.80 15.04 9.42
CA ARG A 92 5.34 13.68 9.55
C ARG A 92 4.86 12.89 10.77
N PRO A 93 4.66 13.48 11.97
CA PRO A 93 4.08 12.73 13.08
C PRO A 93 2.71 12.14 12.78
N ARG A 94 1.92 12.79 11.97
CA ARG A 94 0.56 12.38 11.63
C ARG A 94 0.51 11.31 10.53
N PHE A 95 1.62 11.11 9.81
CA PHE A 95 1.83 10.09 8.79
C PHE A 95 2.98 9.19 9.20
N GLN A 96 2.72 7.94 9.40
CA GLN A 96 3.78 6.98 9.70
C GLN A 96 3.79 5.85 8.70
N MET A 97 4.92 5.18 8.56
CA MET A 97 5.10 4.10 7.62
C MET A 97 5.75 2.89 8.29
N VAL A 98 5.20 1.73 8.04
CA VAL A 98 5.81 0.44 8.32
C VAL A 98 6.35 -0.09 7.01
N PHE A 99 7.67 -0.25 6.92
CA PHE A 99 8.37 -0.70 5.71
C PHE A 99 8.34 -2.23 5.56
N GLN A 100 8.51 -2.69 4.33
CA GLN A 100 8.52 -4.09 3.93
C GLN A 100 9.53 -4.94 4.71
N ASP A 101 10.74 -4.43 4.90
CA ASP A 101 11.81 -5.12 5.65
C ASP A 101 11.94 -4.56 7.07
N SER A 102 11.34 -5.28 8.03
CA SER A 102 11.48 -4.95 9.45
C SER A 102 12.91 -5.10 9.98
N GLY A 103 13.74 -5.93 9.31
CA GLY A 103 15.15 -6.13 9.71
C GLY A 103 16.00 -4.91 9.42
N SER A 104 15.88 -4.34 8.22
CA SER A 104 16.65 -3.15 7.81
C SER A 104 16.10 -1.84 8.37
N SER A 105 14.82 -1.79 8.77
CA SER A 105 14.18 -0.59 9.32
C SER A 105 14.50 -0.32 10.80
N LEU A 106 15.06 -1.30 11.50
CA LEU A 106 15.48 -1.21 12.90
C LEU A 106 17.01 -1.15 12.99
N ASN A 107 17.57 -0.09 13.56
CA ASN A 107 19.00 -0.01 13.79
C ASN A 107 19.45 -1.12 14.76
N PRO A 108 20.28 -2.10 14.32
CA PRO A 108 20.63 -3.26 15.13
C PRO A 108 21.52 -2.93 16.34
N ARG A 109 22.10 -1.71 16.39
CA ARG A 109 22.95 -1.23 17.47
C ARG A 109 22.19 -0.53 18.60
N LYS A 110 20.87 -0.28 18.43
CA LYS A 110 20.01 0.35 19.43
C LYS A 110 19.10 -0.69 20.08
N ARG A 111 18.79 -0.47 21.35
CA ARG A 111 17.78 -1.29 22.06
C ARG A 111 16.38 -0.95 21.53
N VAL A 112 15.47 -1.90 21.62
CA VAL A 112 14.08 -1.73 21.15
C VAL A 112 13.39 -0.53 21.81
N GLY A 113 13.57 -0.34 23.11
CA GLY A 113 13.03 0.82 23.83
C GLY A 113 13.54 2.15 23.26
N ASP A 114 14.82 2.22 22.87
CA ASP A 114 15.41 3.43 22.28
C ASP A 114 14.86 3.69 20.87
N LEU A 115 14.64 2.63 20.09
CA LEU A 115 14.05 2.75 18.72
C LEU A 115 12.63 3.29 18.76
N ILE A 116 11.82 2.90 19.74
CA ILE A 116 10.44 3.38 19.91
C ILE A 116 10.41 4.80 20.50
N ARG A 117 11.35 5.10 21.41
CA ARG A 117 11.50 6.41 22.09
C ARG A 117 11.97 7.51 21.15
N GLU A 118 12.89 7.20 20.24
CA GLU A 118 13.59 8.17 19.39
C GLU A 118 12.65 9.13 18.62
N PRO A 119 11.54 8.69 17.97
CA PRO A 119 10.61 9.60 17.32
C PRO A 119 9.96 10.60 18.30
N MET A 120 9.56 10.13 19.49
CA MET A 120 8.93 10.98 20.50
C MET A 120 9.90 12.04 21.05
N GLN A 121 11.17 11.64 21.30
CA GLN A 121 12.22 12.57 21.73
C GLN A 121 12.50 13.62 20.66
N TYR A 122 12.61 13.21 19.39
CA TYR A 122 12.87 14.09 18.26
C TYR A 122 11.77 15.16 18.09
N HIS A 123 10.52 14.80 18.35
CA HIS A 123 9.37 15.69 18.26
C HIS A 123 9.02 16.36 19.61
N HIS A 124 9.82 16.17 20.66
CA HIS A 124 9.63 16.76 21.99
C HIS A 124 8.25 16.45 22.62
N LEU A 125 7.79 15.19 22.49
CA LEU A 125 6.46 14.76 22.92
C LEU A 125 6.46 14.29 24.40
N GLY A 126 6.83 15.15 25.32
CA GLY A 126 6.78 14.87 26.76
C GLY A 126 8.14 14.75 27.43
N SER A 127 8.11 14.53 28.73
CA SER A 127 9.28 14.27 29.58
C SER A 127 9.82 12.86 29.36
N VAL A 128 11.06 12.60 29.81
CA VAL A 128 11.70 11.27 29.73
C VAL A 128 10.81 10.19 30.38
N LYS A 129 10.23 10.51 31.54
CA LYS A 129 9.37 9.56 32.28
C LYS A 129 8.08 9.24 31.53
N GLU A 130 7.43 10.23 30.89
CA GLU A 130 6.22 10.04 30.09
C GLU A 130 6.52 9.22 28.83
N ILE A 131 7.64 9.51 28.16
CA ILE A 131 8.08 8.77 26.99
C ILE A 131 8.37 7.30 27.34
N ASP A 132 9.03 7.03 28.48
CA ASP A 132 9.31 5.67 28.95
C ASP A 132 8.04 4.88 29.26
N ALA A 133 7.07 5.49 29.91
CA ALA A 133 5.76 4.89 30.15
C ALA A 133 5.02 4.60 28.83
N ARG A 134 5.11 5.51 27.85
CA ARG A 134 4.52 5.30 26.53
C ARG A 134 5.19 4.17 25.76
N VAL A 135 6.50 3.98 25.88
CA VAL A 135 7.22 2.83 25.29
C VAL A 135 6.68 1.51 25.83
N GLU A 136 6.48 1.41 27.15
CA GLU A 136 5.93 0.20 27.79
C GLU A 136 4.50 -0.08 27.34
N GLU A 137 3.66 0.96 27.27
CA GLU A 137 2.31 0.87 26.74
C GLU A 137 2.27 0.39 25.28
N LEU A 138 3.12 0.95 24.41
CA LEU A 138 3.22 0.56 23.01
C LEU A 138 3.67 -0.89 22.82
N LEU A 139 4.64 -1.35 23.60
CA LEU A 139 5.04 -2.76 23.61
C LEU A 139 3.88 -3.67 24.02
N SER A 140 3.15 -3.31 25.08
CA SER A 140 1.96 -4.04 25.51
C SER A 140 0.87 -4.06 24.42
N LEU A 141 0.62 -2.93 23.75
CA LEU A 141 -0.37 -2.81 22.65
C LEU A 141 -0.07 -3.78 21.50
N VAL A 142 1.20 -4.02 21.19
CA VAL A 142 1.60 -4.97 20.14
C VAL A 142 1.83 -6.39 20.67
N GLY A 143 1.46 -6.68 21.93
CA GLY A 143 1.56 -7.99 22.54
C GLY A 143 3.01 -8.42 22.86
N LEU A 144 3.87 -7.47 23.19
CA LEU A 144 5.25 -7.72 23.66
C LEU A 144 5.39 -7.30 25.13
N PRO A 145 6.04 -8.12 26.00
CA PRO A 145 6.34 -7.75 27.37
C PRO A 145 7.20 -6.49 27.47
N ALA A 146 6.92 -5.62 28.46
CA ALA A 146 7.61 -4.34 28.64
C ALA A 146 9.14 -4.52 28.88
N GLU A 147 9.55 -5.61 29.51
CA GLU A 147 10.95 -5.94 29.80
C GLU A 147 11.78 -6.09 28.50
N MET A 148 11.12 -6.44 27.40
CA MET A 148 11.78 -6.60 26.10
C MET A 148 12.32 -5.28 25.51
N LYS A 149 11.96 -4.11 26.09
CA LYS A 149 12.53 -2.80 25.70
C LYS A 149 14.05 -2.75 25.79
N ASN A 150 14.66 -3.58 26.67
CA ASN A 150 16.10 -3.59 26.90
C ASN A 150 16.88 -4.47 25.92
N ARG A 151 16.20 -5.28 25.09
CA ARG A 151 16.80 -6.17 24.11
C ARG A 151 17.12 -5.47 22.78
N TYR A 152 17.96 -6.11 21.98
CA TYR A 152 18.35 -5.66 20.65
C TYR A 152 17.50 -6.34 19.57
N PRO A 153 17.28 -5.71 18.37
CA PRO A 153 16.46 -6.27 17.30
C PRO A 153 16.84 -7.69 16.85
N HIS A 154 18.12 -8.05 16.89
CA HIS A 154 18.59 -9.37 16.48
C HIS A 154 18.18 -10.50 17.45
N GLU A 155 17.73 -10.18 18.65
CA GLU A 155 17.24 -11.14 19.64
C GLU A 155 15.75 -11.52 19.44
N PHE A 156 15.09 -10.97 18.40
CA PHE A 156 13.67 -11.15 18.13
C PHE A 156 13.42 -11.93 16.85
N SER A 157 12.33 -12.70 16.83
CA SER A 157 11.82 -13.33 15.60
C SER A 157 11.35 -12.29 14.58
N GLY A 158 11.15 -12.69 13.31
CA GLY A 158 10.63 -11.82 12.26
C GLY A 158 9.30 -11.15 12.62
N GLY A 159 8.34 -11.92 13.14
CA GLY A 159 7.05 -11.39 13.59
C GLY A 159 7.14 -10.46 14.78
N GLN A 160 8.06 -10.72 15.73
CA GLN A 160 8.31 -9.81 16.85
C GLN A 160 8.97 -8.51 16.38
N ARG A 161 9.92 -8.56 15.44
CA ARG A 161 10.48 -7.34 14.81
C ARG A 161 9.40 -6.51 14.09
N GLN A 162 8.48 -7.19 13.40
CA GLN A 162 7.36 -6.49 12.77
C GLN A 162 6.46 -5.78 13.79
N ARG A 163 6.15 -6.41 14.93
CA ARG A 163 5.41 -5.79 16.04
C ARG A 163 6.14 -4.56 16.59
N ILE A 164 7.47 -4.61 16.70
CA ILE A 164 8.30 -3.46 17.12
C ILE A 164 8.22 -2.32 16.10
N CYS A 165 8.25 -2.61 14.78
CA CYS A 165 8.07 -1.59 13.74
C CYS A 165 6.68 -0.93 13.80
N ILE A 166 5.64 -1.71 14.08
CA ILE A 166 4.27 -1.19 14.30
C ILE A 166 4.25 -0.30 15.55
N ALA A 167 4.81 -0.74 16.69
CA ALA A 167 4.89 0.06 17.91
C ALA A 167 5.62 1.38 17.68
N LYS A 168 6.74 1.35 16.94
CA LYS A 168 7.51 2.55 16.56
C LYS A 168 6.67 3.50 15.70
N ALA A 169 5.93 3.01 14.72
CA ALA A 169 5.05 3.83 13.89
C ALA A 169 3.93 4.48 14.72
N LEU A 170 3.40 3.77 15.72
CA LEU A 170 2.34 4.28 16.59
C LEU A 170 2.84 5.27 17.67
N SER A 171 4.15 5.43 17.84
CA SER A 171 4.72 6.27 18.92
C SER A 171 4.33 7.75 18.82
N LEU A 172 4.05 8.22 17.61
CA LEU A 172 3.68 9.62 17.33
C LEU A 172 2.16 9.84 17.24
N ASN A 173 1.33 8.85 17.60
CA ASN A 173 -0.14 8.90 17.47
C ASN A 173 -0.59 9.37 16.07
N PRO A 174 -0.23 8.65 15.01
CA PRO A 174 -0.53 9.05 13.64
C PRO A 174 -2.02 8.97 13.32
N ASP A 175 -2.48 9.80 12.38
CA ASP A 175 -3.81 9.67 11.78
C ASP A 175 -3.84 8.59 10.70
N VAL A 176 -2.72 8.43 9.99
CA VAL A 176 -2.58 7.48 8.89
C VAL A 176 -1.30 6.67 9.05
N VAL A 177 -1.41 5.36 8.92
CA VAL A 177 -0.26 4.45 8.83
C VAL A 177 -0.24 3.80 7.47
N VAL A 178 0.84 4.03 6.72
CA VAL A 178 1.12 3.33 5.46
C VAL A 178 1.82 2.02 5.80
N LEU A 179 1.24 0.92 5.37
CA LEU A 179 1.71 -0.44 5.59
C LEU A 179 2.24 -0.97 4.24
N ASP A 180 3.55 -0.84 3.99
CA ASP A 180 4.15 -1.30 2.73
C ASP A 180 4.63 -2.74 2.86
N GLU A 181 3.85 -3.68 2.33
CA GLU A 181 4.08 -5.13 2.39
C GLU A 181 4.39 -5.66 3.81
N PRO A 182 3.61 -5.32 4.84
CA PRO A 182 3.98 -5.52 6.24
C PRO A 182 4.07 -7.00 6.67
N VAL A 183 3.64 -7.93 5.82
CA VAL A 183 3.61 -9.36 6.12
C VAL A 183 4.32 -10.24 5.09
N SER A 184 4.90 -9.65 4.02
CA SER A 184 5.43 -10.40 2.87
C SER A 184 6.61 -11.34 3.20
N ALA A 185 7.42 -10.99 4.20
CA ALA A 185 8.60 -11.74 4.61
C ALA A 185 8.34 -12.72 5.78
N LEU A 186 7.07 -12.93 6.15
CA LEU A 186 6.67 -13.74 7.30
C LEU A 186 6.00 -15.04 6.84
N ASP A 187 6.09 -16.09 7.67
CA ASP A 187 5.32 -17.31 7.45
C ASP A 187 3.81 -17.08 7.65
N VAL A 188 2.98 -17.95 7.06
CA VAL A 188 1.52 -17.78 7.00
C VAL A 188 0.88 -17.62 8.37
N SER A 189 1.36 -18.35 9.38
CA SER A 189 0.80 -18.30 10.73
C SER A 189 1.09 -16.98 11.42
N VAL A 190 2.29 -16.44 11.23
CA VAL A 190 2.71 -15.14 11.76
C VAL A 190 2.04 -14.01 10.98
N GLN A 191 1.85 -14.15 9.65
CA GLN A 191 1.06 -13.19 8.86
C GLN A 191 -0.33 -12.98 9.46
N ALA A 192 -1.07 -14.07 9.75
CA ALA A 192 -2.41 -14.00 10.33
C ALA A 192 -2.39 -13.27 11.69
N GLN A 193 -1.39 -13.52 12.53
CA GLN A 193 -1.25 -12.82 13.82
C GLN A 193 -1.00 -11.31 13.66
N ILE A 194 -0.19 -10.89 12.68
CA ILE A 194 0.06 -9.48 12.41
C ILE A 194 -1.17 -8.80 11.83
N LEU A 195 -1.91 -9.45 10.93
CA LEU A 195 -3.15 -8.91 10.36
C LEU A 195 -4.23 -8.72 11.43
N ASN A 196 -4.40 -9.70 12.34
CA ASN A 196 -5.32 -9.57 13.47
C ASN A 196 -4.90 -8.41 14.40
N LEU A 197 -3.60 -8.31 14.72
CA LEU A 197 -3.07 -7.20 15.52
C LEU A 197 -3.37 -5.84 14.87
N LEU A 198 -3.18 -5.70 13.56
CA LEU A 198 -3.46 -4.45 12.84
C LEU A 198 -4.94 -4.09 12.89
N ARG A 199 -5.84 -5.07 12.75
CA ARG A 199 -7.29 -4.87 12.89
C ARG A 199 -7.66 -4.41 14.29
N ASP A 200 -7.17 -5.10 15.33
CA ASP A 200 -7.44 -4.74 16.72
C ASP A 200 -6.92 -3.34 17.07
N LEU A 201 -5.75 -2.96 16.55
CA LEU A 201 -5.18 -1.62 16.70
C LEU A 201 -6.01 -0.56 15.98
N GLN A 202 -6.51 -0.87 14.77
CA GLN A 202 -7.38 0.03 14.02
C GLN A 202 -8.66 0.34 14.78
N GLU A 203 -9.34 -0.66 15.30
CA GLU A 203 -10.55 -0.51 16.09
C GLU A 203 -10.29 0.26 17.39
N LYS A 204 -9.24 -0.10 18.14
CA LYS A 204 -8.89 0.52 19.42
C LYS A 204 -8.48 1.99 19.31
N LEU A 205 -7.72 2.33 18.27
CA LEU A 205 -7.08 3.64 18.12
C LEU A 205 -7.71 4.48 17.00
N ASN A 206 -8.77 3.98 16.35
CA ASN A 206 -9.44 4.59 15.20
C ASN A 206 -8.46 5.00 14.09
N LEU A 207 -7.52 4.10 13.75
CA LEU A 207 -6.47 4.34 12.78
C LEU A 207 -7.00 4.24 11.35
N THR A 208 -6.40 5.02 10.46
CA THR A 208 -6.59 4.87 9.02
C THR A 208 -5.38 4.16 8.42
N TYR A 209 -5.60 3.14 7.62
CA TYR A 209 -4.52 2.41 6.96
C TYR A 209 -4.53 2.60 5.44
N LEU A 210 -3.34 2.78 4.88
CA LEU A 210 -3.06 2.52 3.48
C LEU A 210 -2.26 1.22 3.41
N PHE A 211 -2.91 0.12 3.04
CA PHE A 211 -2.28 -1.21 3.01
C PHE A 211 -1.81 -1.54 1.60
N ILE A 212 -0.51 -1.71 1.43
CA ILE A 212 0.11 -2.09 0.17
C ILE A 212 0.55 -3.55 0.26
N GLY A 213 0.15 -4.37 -0.70
CA GLY A 213 0.51 -5.78 -0.74
C GLY A 213 0.50 -6.36 -2.14
N HIS A 214 1.14 -7.52 -2.29
CA HIS A 214 1.02 -8.36 -3.48
C HIS A 214 0.09 -9.55 -3.22
N GLY A 215 -0.10 -9.94 -1.96
CA GLY A 215 -1.01 -11.01 -1.55
C GLY A 215 -2.44 -10.52 -1.41
N LEU A 216 -3.28 -10.85 -2.39
CA LEU A 216 -4.69 -10.45 -2.41
C LEU A 216 -5.44 -10.84 -1.14
N GLY A 217 -5.21 -12.04 -0.58
CA GLY A 217 -5.90 -12.51 0.62
C GLY A 217 -5.63 -11.65 1.86
N ALA A 218 -4.38 -11.22 2.09
CA ALA A 218 -4.03 -10.35 3.21
C ALA A 218 -4.66 -8.96 3.07
N VAL A 219 -4.67 -8.43 1.83
CA VAL A 219 -5.27 -7.12 1.54
C VAL A 219 -6.78 -7.17 1.67
N HIS A 220 -7.45 -8.21 1.14
CA HIS A 220 -8.89 -8.44 1.30
C HIS A 220 -9.30 -8.53 2.77
N TYR A 221 -8.53 -9.28 3.58
CA TYR A 221 -8.84 -9.48 5.00
C TYR A 221 -8.90 -8.18 5.82
N LEU A 222 -8.06 -7.20 5.48
CA LEU A 222 -7.95 -5.96 6.26
C LEU A 222 -8.64 -4.76 5.59
N SER A 223 -8.80 -4.76 4.26
CA SER A 223 -9.23 -3.58 3.52
C SER A 223 -10.74 -3.57 3.28
N SER A 224 -11.37 -2.42 3.47
CA SER A 224 -12.76 -2.17 3.09
C SER A 224 -12.91 -1.83 1.59
N ARG A 225 -11.89 -1.16 1.02
CA ARG A 225 -11.80 -0.80 -0.40
C ARG A 225 -10.43 -1.13 -0.94
N ILE A 226 -10.37 -1.54 -2.21
CA ILE A 226 -9.12 -1.97 -2.86
C ILE A 226 -8.98 -1.28 -4.21
N ALA A 227 -7.75 -0.85 -4.53
CA ALA A 227 -7.32 -0.47 -5.86
C ALA A 227 -6.32 -1.50 -6.40
N VAL A 228 -6.57 -2.00 -7.61
CA VAL A 228 -5.67 -2.90 -8.32
C VAL A 228 -4.79 -2.09 -9.24
N MET A 229 -3.48 -2.22 -9.08
CA MET A 229 -2.49 -1.43 -9.81
C MET A 229 -1.70 -2.31 -10.79
N TYR A 230 -1.63 -1.88 -12.05
CA TYR A 230 -0.86 -2.52 -13.11
C TYR A 230 -0.08 -1.49 -13.91
N ARG A 231 1.24 -1.69 -14.04
CA ARG A 231 2.16 -0.82 -14.82
C ARG A 231 1.98 0.68 -14.55
N GLY A 232 1.91 1.04 -13.28
CA GLY A 232 1.81 2.42 -12.83
C GLY A 232 0.40 3.03 -12.83
N ARG A 233 -0.64 2.29 -13.22
CA ARG A 233 -2.03 2.76 -13.27
C ARG A 233 -2.92 1.94 -12.35
N ILE A 234 -3.96 2.57 -11.79
CA ILE A 234 -5.08 1.85 -11.22
C ILE A 234 -5.92 1.33 -12.40
N VAL A 235 -6.17 0.03 -12.43
CA VAL A 235 -6.95 -0.63 -13.48
C VAL A 235 -8.34 -1.02 -13.02
N GLU A 236 -8.52 -1.19 -11.71
CA GLU A 236 -9.80 -1.48 -11.08
C GLU A 236 -9.79 -0.98 -9.64
N MET A 237 -10.93 -0.49 -9.13
CA MET A 237 -11.07 -0.01 -7.75
C MET A 237 -12.52 -0.17 -7.29
N GLY A 238 -12.72 -0.70 -6.08
CA GLY A 238 -14.06 -0.89 -5.52
C GLY A 238 -14.05 -1.35 -4.08
N GLY A 239 -15.23 -1.69 -3.58
CA GLY A 239 -15.37 -2.41 -2.31
C GLY A 239 -14.62 -3.74 -2.36
N SER A 240 -13.99 -4.11 -1.24
CA SER A 240 -13.14 -5.32 -1.19
C SER A 240 -13.90 -6.56 -1.62
N ASP A 241 -15.08 -6.82 -1.04
CA ASP A 241 -15.90 -8.00 -1.38
C ASP A 241 -16.39 -7.96 -2.83
N ALA A 242 -16.86 -6.80 -3.30
CA ALA A 242 -17.36 -6.65 -4.68
C ALA A 242 -16.27 -6.96 -5.72
N LEU A 243 -15.04 -6.51 -5.47
CA LEU A 243 -13.90 -6.76 -6.35
C LEU A 243 -13.47 -8.24 -6.36
N PHE A 244 -13.61 -8.94 -5.23
CA PHE A 244 -13.30 -10.36 -5.11
C PHE A 244 -14.38 -11.24 -5.76
N ASP A 245 -15.66 -10.90 -5.55
CA ASP A 245 -16.79 -11.67 -6.06
C ASP A 245 -17.01 -11.45 -7.56
N ARG A 246 -16.83 -10.22 -8.02
CA ARG A 246 -17.12 -9.80 -9.42
C ARG A 246 -16.00 -8.93 -9.99
N PRO A 247 -14.78 -9.48 -10.19
CA PRO A 247 -13.68 -8.73 -10.80
C PRO A 247 -14.05 -8.29 -12.22
N ALA A 248 -13.93 -6.99 -12.51
CA ALA A 248 -14.31 -6.41 -13.79
C ALA A 248 -13.13 -6.28 -14.76
N HIS A 249 -11.90 -6.32 -14.27
CA HIS A 249 -10.70 -6.24 -15.12
C HIS A 249 -10.02 -7.61 -15.26
N PRO A 250 -9.63 -8.04 -16.48
CA PRO A 250 -8.97 -9.34 -16.68
C PRO A 250 -7.71 -9.56 -15.84
N TYR A 251 -6.98 -8.50 -15.53
CA TYR A 251 -5.82 -8.58 -14.65
C TYR A 251 -6.19 -8.93 -13.20
N THR A 252 -7.25 -8.32 -12.67
CA THR A 252 -7.78 -8.63 -11.33
C THR A 252 -8.22 -10.08 -11.25
N LYS A 253 -8.93 -10.55 -12.28
CA LYS A 253 -9.35 -11.95 -12.38
C LYS A 253 -8.15 -12.89 -12.36
N ALA A 254 -7.12 -12.59 -13.15
CA ALA A 254 -5.91 -13.41 -13.18
C ALA A 254 -5.15 -13.41 -11.84
N LEU A 255 -5.10 -12.28 -11.13
CA LEU A 255 -4.50 -12.20 -9.79
C LEU A 255 -5.27 -13.05 -8.78
N LEU A 256 -6.61 -13.04 -8.83
CA LEU A 256 -7.47 -13.87 -7.98
C LEU A 256 -7.31 -15.35 -8.28
N ASP A 257 -7.26 -15.71 -9.56
CA ASP A 257 -7.09 -17.11 -10.01
C ASP A 257 -5.68 -17.66 -9.71
N ALA A 258 -4.68 -16.78 -9.58
CA ALA A 258 -3.32 -17.14 -9.18
C ALA A 258 -3.16 -17.33 -7.66
N ALA A 259 -4.09 -16.79 -6.85
CA ALA A 259 -4.03 -16.93 -5.40
C ALA A 259 -4.24 -18.41 -4.99
N PRO A 260 -3.44 -18.92 -4.03
CA PRO A 260 -3.66 -20.26 -3.50
C PRO A 260 -5.02 -20.37 -2.82
N VAL A 261 -5.88 -21.25 -3.32
CA VAL A 261 -7.18 -21.55 -2.70
C VAL A 261 -7.06 -22.86 -1.91
N ALA A 262 -7.49 -22.81 -0.64
CA ALA A 262 -7.47 -24.00 0.23
C ALA A 262 -8.53 -25.03 -0.15
N ASP A 263 -9.54 -24.67 -0.95
CA ASP A 263 -10.63 -25.53 -1.35
C ASP A 263 -10.22 -26.44 -2.52
N TYR A 264 -10.23 -27.76 -2.27
CA TYR A 264 -9.91 -28.78 -3.27
C TYR A 264 -10.90 -28.80 -4.44
N ALA A 265 -12.17 -28.46 -4.21
CA ALA A 265 -13.21 -28.44 -5.24
C ALA A 265 -12.98 -27.35 -6.31
N LEU A 266 -12.27 -26.31 -5.97
CA LEU A 266 -11.96 -25.20 -6.87
C LEU A 266 -10.69 -25.42 -7.71
N ARG A 267 -9.96 -26.53 -7.53
CA ARG A 267 -8.76 -26.87 -8.32
C ARG A 267 -9.04 -27.13 -9.81
N SER A 268 -10.24 -27.59 -10.13
CA SER A 268 -10.68 -27.88 -11.52
C SER A 268 -11.24 -26.65 -12.25
N ARG A 269 -11.35 -25.48 -11.58
CA ARG A 269 -11.85 -24.26 -12.19
C ARG A 269 -10.87 -23.78 -13.28
N GLN A 270 -11.40 -23.44 -14.43
CA GLN A 270 -10.61 -22.85 -15.51
C GLN A 270 -10.07 -21.49 -15.05
N ARG A 271 -8.75 -21.39 -14.91
CA ARG A 271 -8.06 -20.18 -14.43
C ARG A 271 -7.72 -19.27 -15.59
N VAL A 272 -7.91 -17.96 -15.39
CA VAL A 272 -7.41 -16.97 -16.34
C VAL A 272 -5.90 -16.83 -16.13
N THR A 273 -5.15 -17.22 -17.15
CA THR A 273 -3.68 -17.12 -17.15
C THR A 273 -3.27 -15.98 -18.07
N LEU A 274 -2.42 -15.07 -17.55
CA LEU A 274 -1.82 -14.03 -18.36
C LEU A 274 -0.58 -14.60 -19.06
N GLU A 275 -0.54 -14.55 -20.38
CA GLU A 275 0.57 -15.05 -21.18
C GLU A 275 1.64 -13.97 -21.37
N GLY A 276 2.91 -14.37 -21.39
CA GLY A 276 4.05 -13.51 -21.70
C GLY A 276 4.62 -12.74 -20.52
N GLU A 277 5.75 -12.06 -20.79
CA GLU A 277 6.51 -11.33 -19.78
C GLU A 277 5.85 -10.01 -19.40
N VAL A 278 6.01 -9.61 -18.14
CA VAL A 278 5.50 -8.33 -17.60
C VAL A 278 6.11 -7.13 -18.34
N ASP A 279 7.37 -7.26 -18.77
CA ASP A 279 8.14 -6.17 -19.38
C ASP A 279 7.79 -5.92 -20.86
N ARG A 280 7.00 -6.78 -21.49
CA ARG A 280 6.58 -6.57 -22.88
C ARG A 280 5.72 -5.33 -23.01
N GLU A 281 6.28 -4.29 -23.63
CA GLU A 281 5.55 -3.04 -23.84
C GLU A 281 4.37 -3.23 -24.80
N PRO A 282 3.17 -2.74 -24.45
CA PRO A 282 2.04 -2.72 -25.39
C PRO A 282 2.31 -1.71 -26.51
N PRO A 283 1.62 -1.81 -27.65
CA PRO A 283 1.64 -0.78 -28.68
C PRO A 283 1.30 0.60 -28.10
N ALA A 284 1.86 1.67 -28.69
CA ALA A 284 1.58 3.03 -28.25
C ALA A 284 0.06 3.33 -28.29
N GLY A 285 -0.47 3.86 -27.19
CA GLY A 285 -1.90 4.16 -27.06
C GLY A 285 -2.81 2.95 -26.76
N ALA A 286 -2.25 1.75 -26.64
CA ALA A 286 -3.00 0.56 -26.28
C ALA A 286 -3.18 0.41 -24.77
N CYS A 287 -4.17 -0.42 -24.38
CA CYS A 287 -4.36 -0.87 -23.00
C CYS A 287 -3.04 -1.46 -22.45
N PRO A 288 -2.62 -1.09 -21.22
CA PRO A 288 -1.39 -1.62 -20.62
C PRO A 288 -1.30 -3.14 -20.57
N LEU A 289 -2.46 -3.82 -20.46
CA LEU A 289 -2.54 -5.27 -20.43
C LEU A 289 -2.59 -5.90 -21.83
N TYR A 290 -2.71 -5.12 -22.92
CA TYR A 290 -2.96 -5.63 -24.29
C TYR A 290 -2.09 -6.80 -24.69
N ALA A 291 -0.79 -6.74 -24.38
CA ALA A 291 0.18 -7.79 -24.77
C ALA A 291 -0.07 -9.13 -24.05
N ARG A 292 -0.67 -9.09 -22.85
CA ARG A 292 -0.89 -10.25 -21.97
C ARG A 292 -2.38 -10.63 -21.85
N CYS A 293 -3.29 -9.80 -22.33
CA CYS A 293 -4.74 -9.96 -22.13
C CYS A 293 -5.28 -11.08 -23.04
N PRO A 294 -5.89 -12.16 -22.49
CA PRO A 294 -6.52 -13.19 -23.30
C PRO A 294 -7.79 -12.72 -24.01
N TYR A 295 -8.38 -11.58 -23.57
CA TYR A 295 -9.62 -10.98 -24.10
C TYR A 295 -9.38 -9.74 -24.95
N LYS A 296 -8.13 -9.51 -25.41
CA LYS A 296 -7.77 -8.35 -26.22
C LYS A 296 -8.57 -8.28 -27.53
N ALA A 297 -8.94 -7.05 -27.91
CA ALA A 297 -9.63 -6.74 -29.14
C ALA A 297 -9.06 -5.45 -29.76
N GLU A 298 -9.53 -5.08 -30.97
CA GLU A 298 -9.03 -3.91 -31.70
C GLU A 298 -9.27 -2.58 -30.96
N ASP A 299 -10.40 -2.45 -30.28
CA ASP A 299 -10.74 -1.30 -29.45
C ASP A 299 -9.79 -1.08 -28.29
N CYS A 300 -9.15 -2.15 -27.75
CA CYS A 300 -8.10 -2.03 -26.73
C CYS A 300 -6.83 -1.33 -27.24
N LEU A 301 -6.65 -1.17 -28.55
CA LEU A 301 -5.55 -0.40 -29.13
C LEU A 301 -5.77 1.13 -28.99
N ARG A 302 -6.98 1.56 -28.65
CA ARG A 302 -7.37 2.97 -28.45
C ARG A 302 -7.75 3.21 -26.99
N PHE A 303 -6.85 2.86 -26.08
CA PHE A 303 -7.08 2.92 -24.65
C PHE A 303 -7.14 4.37 -24.15
N LYS A 304 -8.27 4.76 -23.57
CA LYS A 304 -8.47 6.10 -22.99
C LYS A 304 -7.99 6.21 -21.55
N GLY A 305 -7.99 5.10 -20.79
CA GLY A 305 -7.58 5.07 -19.38
C GLY A 305 -8.62 5.64 -18.41
N GLU A 306 -9.82 5.90 -18.88
CA GLU A 306 -10.91 6.41 -18.04
C GLU A 306 -11.48 5.28 -17.17
N MET A 307 -11.65 5.58 -15.87
CA MET A 307 -12.34 4.68 -14.94
C MET A 307 -13.83 4.83 -15.12
N THR A 308 -14.52 3.74 -15.46
CA THR A 308 -15.98 3.69 -15.60
C THR A 308 -16.58 2.80 -14.53
N ALA A 309 -17.78 3.17 -14.06
CA ALA A 309 -18.51 2.35 -13.10
C ALA A 309 -18.86 0.99 -13.72
N VAL A 310 -18.71 -0.07 -12.96
CA VAL A 310 -19.09 -1.42 -13.35
C VAL A 310 -20.62 -1.54 -13.33
N THR A 311 -21.19 -2.20 -14.32
CA THR A 311 -22.66 -2.35 -14.43
C THR A 311 -23.25 -2.90 -13.14
N GLY A 312 -24.19 -2.14 -12.55
CA GLY A 312 -24.90 -2.50 -11.33
C GLY A 312 -24.19 -2.15 -10.01
N ASP A 313 -23.01 -1.48 -10.05
CA ASP A 313 -22.33 -1.00 -8.87
C ASP A 313 -21.61 0.34 -9.13
N GLU A 314 -22.19 1.44 -8.65
CA GLU A 314 -21.65 2.79 -8.80
C GLU A 314 -20.39 3.06 -7.93
N THR A 315 -20.01 2.12 -7.06
CA THR A 315 -18.82 2.21 -6.20
C THR A 315 -17.68 1.36 -6.71
N HIS A 316 -17.90 0.56 -7.75
CA HIS A 316 -16.91 -0.32 -8.37
C HIS A 316 -16.55 0.23 -9.77
N PHE A 317 -15.28 0.50 -10.00
CA PHE A 317 -14.77 1.14 -11.20
C PHE A 317 -13.71 0.29 -11.89
N SER A 318 -13.72 0.27 -13.21
CA SER A 318 -12.71 -0.40 -14.04
C SER A 318 -12.32 0.44 -15.24
N VAL A 319 -11.09 0.35 -15.71
CA VAL A 319 -10.64 0.91 -16.99
C VAL A 319 -10.95 -0.02 -18.16
N CYS A 320 -11.38 -1.25 -17.90
CA CYS A 320 -11.74 -2.20 -18.95
C CYS A 320 -13.15 -1.93 -19.43
N HIS A 321 -13.30 -1.56 -20.71
CA HIS A 321 -14.59 -1.32 -21.34
C HIS A 321 -15.36 -2.62 -21.66
N ARG A 322 -14.69 -3.76 -21.58
CA ARG A 322 -15.30 -5.07 -21.64
C ARG A 322 -15.58 -5.53 -20.23
N ALA A 323 -16.75 -5.10 -19.70
CA ALA A 323 -17.23 -5.67 -18.47
C ALA A 323 -17.22 -7.19 -18.60
N TRP A 324 -16.51 -7.85 -17.67
CA TRP A 324 -16.50 -9.30 -17.59
C TRP A 324 -17.90 -9.75 -17.19
N GLU A 325 -18.64 -10.24 -18.16
CA GLU A 325 -19.87 -11.02 -17.92
C GLU A 325 -19.41 -12.40 -17.44
N GLY A 326 -19.37 -12.60 -16.10
CA GLY A 326 -18.94 -13.81 -15.44
C GLY A 326 -19.92 -14.96 -15.53
#